data_19ed6bbe8fe598102960e18f6f7b7c19
#
_entry.id   19ed6bbe8fe598102960e18f6f7b7c19
#
_cell.length_a   1.000
_cell.length_b   1.000
_cell.length_c   1.000
_cell.angle_alpha   90.00
_cell.angle_beta   90.00
_cell.angle_gamma   90.00
#
_symmetry.space_group_name_H-M   'P 1'
#
loop_
_entity.id
_entity.type
_entity.pdbx_description
1 polymer ?
#
loop_
_entity_poly.entity_id
_entity_poly.type
_entity_poly.pdbx_seq_one_letter_code
_entity_poly.pdbx_strand_id
1 'polypeptide(L)'
;IAVDSRKDTDALAKVAEHATRPLTIDLQENYRLAEVVAPWVAKLRYNPGHLYHHERDRPIRDKVAYLAETAATNDCAIRIGVNCGSVDPDKLEQFPADDSISPMLASALEHCELLDDLGFERYCVSLKDSDPNKVIEANQRFAAQRPDVPLHLGVTEAGMPPDGIIKT
;
A
#
# COMPACT_ATOMS: atom_id res chain seq x y z
N ILE A 1 11.21 2.19 -3.82
CA ILE A 1 11.38 3.35 -4.73
C ILE A 1 10.00 3.94 -4.98
N ALA A 2 9.83 5.26 -4.83
CA ALA A 2 8.59 5.96 -5.16
C ALA A 2 8.57 6.32 -6.66
N VAL A 3 7.39 6.22 -7.28
CA VAL A 3 7.15 6.59 -8.68
C VAL A 3 5.85 7.38 -8.76
N ASP A 4 5.93 8.58 -9.31
CA ASP A 4 4.79 9.49 -9.45
C ASP A 4 4.62 10.05 -10.87
N SER A 5 5.64 9.94 -11.69
CA SER A 5 5.66 10.48 -13.04
C SER A 5 6.27 9.53 -14.06
N ARG A 6 6.04 9.80 -15.35
CA ARG A 6 6.71 9.09 -16.44
C ARG A 6 8.24 9.23 -16.40
N LYS A 7 8.74 10.36 -15.92
CA LYS A 7 10.19 10.56 -15.75
C LYS A 7 10.79 9.58 -14.76
N ASP A 8 10.06 9.26 -13.68
CA ASP A 8 10.49 8.28 -12.68
C ASP A 8 10.48 6.87 -13.27
N THR A 9 9.50 6.55 -14.12
CA THR A 9 9.44 5.25 -14.79
C THR A 9 10.61 5.05 -15.76
N ASP A 10 11.03 6.08 -16.48
CA ASP A 10 12.18 6.02 -17.40
C ASP A 10 13.51 5.80 -16.65
N ALA A 11 13.61 6.35 -15.43
CA ALA A 11 14.76 6.11 -14.57
C ALA A 11 14.77 4.70 -13.97
N LEU A 12 13.60 4.13 -13.71
CA LEU A 12 13.45 2.81 -13.08
C LEU A 12 14.10 1.69 -13.91
N ALA A 13 13.92 1.68 -15.21
CA ALA A 13 14.52 0.66 -16.09
C ALA A 13 16.03 0.59 -15.88
N LYS A 14 16.71 1.75 -15.84
CA LYS A 14 18.16 1.83 -15.59
C LYS A 14 18.55 1.35 -14.18
N VAL A 15 17.71 1.63 -13.18
CA VAL A 15 17.93 1.15 -11.81
C VAL A 15 17.77 -0.37 -11.76
N ALA A 16 16.76 -0.91 -12.44
CA ALA A 16 16.47 -2.34 -12.46
C ALA A 16 17.62 -3.15 -13.11
N GLU A 17 18.26 -2.63 -14.18
CA GLU A 17 19.43 -3.25 -14.82
C GLU A 17 20.61 -3.48 -13.85
N HIS A 18 20.74 -2.63 -12.82
CA HIS A 18 21.85 -2.69 -11.86
C HIS A 18 21.41 -3.24 -10.48
N ALA A 19 20.12 -3.51 -10.31
CA ALA A 19 19.61 -3.99 -9.04
C ALA A 19 20.01 -5.44 -8.76
N THR A 20 20.66 -5.68 -7.63
CA THR A 20 21.05 -7.03 -7.19
C THR A 20 19.97 -7.71 -6.33
N ARG A 21 18.88 -7.03 -6.06
CA ARG A 21 17.75 -7.49 -5.25
C ARG A 21 16.43 -7.12 -5.90
N PRO A 22 15.36 -7.88 -5.65
CA PRO A 22 14.02 -7.54 -6.13
C PRO A 22 13.59 -6.15 -5.68
N LEU A 23 13.04 -5.38 -6.60
CA LEU A 23 12.57 -4.02 -6.34
C LEU A 23 11.11 -4.02 -5.94
N THR A 24 10.76 -3.11 -5.02
CA THR A 24 9.37 -2.75 -4.70
C THR A 24 9.14 -1.31 -5.09
N ILE A 25 8.10 -1.05 -5.86
CA ILE A 25 7.68 0.29 -6.26
C ILE A 25 6.50 0.74 -5.42
N ASP A 26 6.58 1.97 -4.97
CA ASP A 26 5.49 2.71 -4.33
C ASP A 26 4.84 3.61 -5.39
N LEU A 27 3.65 3.22 -5.83
CA LEU A 27 2.80 4.04 -6.69
C LEU A 27 2.16 5.12 -5.81
N GLN A 28 2.58 6.35 -5.99
CA GLN A 28 2.10 7.48 -5.18
C GLN A 28 0.64 7.79 -5.51
N GLU A 29 0.40 8.73 -6.42
CA GLU A 29 -0.93 9.19 -6.77
C GLU A 29 -1.49 8.48 -8.02
N ASN A 30 -0.62 8.15 -8.98
CA ASN A 30 -1.02 7.64 -10.29
C ASN A 30 -0.86 6.12 -10.41
N TYR A 31 -1.91 5.39 -10.04
CA TYR A 31 -1.95 3.93 -10.14
C TYR A 31 -1.78 3.40 -11.58
N ARG A 32 -2.06 4.21 -12.61
CA ARG A 32 -1.88 3.85 -14.03
C ARG A 32 -0.42 3.60 -14.41
N LEU A 33 0.52 4.12 -13.63
CA LEU A 33 1.94 3.85 -13.86
C LEU A 33 2.31 2.37 -13.58
N ALA A 34 1.44 1.61 -12.93
CA ALA A 34 1.64 0.18 -12.67
C ALA A 34 2.02 -0.59 -13.94
N GLU A 35 1.31 -0.36 -15.06
CA GLU A 35 1.56 -1.04 -16.34
C GLU A 35 2.98 -0.82 -16.86
N VAL A 36 3.53 0.39 -16.65
CA VAL A 36 4.87 0.75 -17.14
C VAL A 36 5.97 0.18 -16.24
N VAL A 37 5.73 0.11 -14.92
CA VAL A 37 6.76 -0.30 -13.95
C VAL A 37 6.74 -1.79 -13.61
N ALA A 38 5.59 -2.46 -13.75
CA ALA A 38 5.44 -3.86 -13.37
C ALA A 38 6.46 -4.81 -14.02
N PRO A 39 6.85 -4.65 -15.31
CA PRO A 39 7.87 -5.52 -15.92
C PRO A 39 9.25 -5.48 -15.26
N TRP A 40 9.53 -4.46 -14.44
CA TRP A 40 10.85 -4.22 -13.86
C TRP A 40 10.94 -4.53 -12.36
N VAL A 41 9.84 -4.92 -11.73
CA VAL A 41 9.78 -5.01 -10.27
C VAL A 41 9.10 -6.28 -9.80
N ALA A 42 9.40 -6.68 -8.56
CA ALA A 42 8.78 -7.85 -7.95
C ALA A 42 7.51 -7.53 -7.16
N LYS A 43 7.30 -6.26 -6.81
CA LYS A 43 6.16 -5.83 -6.00
C LYS A 43 5.73 -4.40 -6.30
N LEU A 44 4.44 -4.21 -6.41
CA LEU A 44 3.78 -2.90 -6.48
C LEU A 44 3.17 -2.58 -5.11
N ARG A 45 3.41 -1.38 -4.60
CA ARG A 45 2.66 -0.87 -3.44
C ARG A 45 1.73 0.22 -3.90
N TYR A 46 0.50 0.17 -3.47
CA TYR A 46 -0.43 1.29 -3.55
C TYR A 46 -0.99 1.64 -2.17
N ASN A 47 -1.43 2.87 -2.01
CA ASN A 47 -2.15 3.33 -0.84
C ASN A 47 -3.64 3.45 -1.18
N PRO A 48 -4.53 2.72 -0.49
CA PRO A 48 -5.97 2.85 -0.66
C PRO A 48 -6.47 4.28 -0.70
N GLY A 49 -6.07 5.11 0.25
CA GLY A 49 -6.48 6.50 0.33
C GLY A 49 -6.03 7.37 -0.85
N HIS A 50 -4.93 7.02 -1.52
CA HIS A 50 -4.47 7.75 -2.71
C HIS A 50 -5.21 7.36 -3.99
N LEU A 51 -5.82 6.16 -4.04
CA LEU A 51 -6.63 5.76 -5.20
C LEU A 51 -7.85 6.67 -5.43
N TYR A 52 -8.32 7.37 -4.40
CA TYR A 52 -9.41 8.34 -4.53
C TYR A 52 -9.01 9.61 -5.26
N HIS A 53 -7.74 9.99 -5.26
CA HIS A 53 -7.29 11.24 -5.84
C HIS A 53 -7.26 11.20 -7.37
N HIS A 54 -6.93 10.06 -7.95
CA HIS A 54 -6.82 9.89 -9.39
C HIS A 54 -8.07 9.24 -9.99
N GLU A 55 -8.64 9.82 -11.05
CA GLU A 55 -9.87 9.34 -11.70
C GLU A 55 -11.02 9.15 -10.69
N ARG A 56 -11.44 10.25 -10.03
CA ARG A 56 -12.41 10.21 -8.91
C ARG A 56 -13.73 9.53 -9.25
N ASP A 57 -14.18 9.64 -10.49
CA ASP A 57 -15.44 9.05 -10.95
C ASP A 57 -15.34 7.54 -11.23
N ARG A 58 -14.12 6.97 -11.21
CA ARG A 58 -13.93 5.55 -11.44
C ARG A 58 -14.07 4.77 -10.13
N PRO A 59 -14.88 3.68 -10.10
CA PRO A 59 -15.02 2.84 -8.93
C PRO A 59 -13.67 2.30 -8.42
N ILE A 60 -13.49 2.26 -7.11
CA ILE A 60 -12.26 1.72 -6.49
C ILE A 60 -12.01 0.28 -6.92
N ARG A 61 -13.07 -0.54 -6.98
CA ARG A 61 -12.99 -1.93 -7.47
C ARG A 61 -12.32 -2.03 -8.85
N ASP A 62 -12.65 -1.13 -9.78
CA ASP A 62 -12.07 -1.15 -11.13
C ASP A 62 -10.59 -0.74 -11.13
N LYS A 63 -10.19 0.12 -10.21
CA LYS A 63 -8.78 0.52 -10.03
C LYS A 63 -7.97 -0.63 -9.44
N VAL A 64 -8.53 -1.31 -8.43
CA VAL A 64 -7.90 -2.49 -7.80
C VAL A 64 -7.83 -3.64 -8.81
N ALA A 65 -8.88 -3.86 -9.59
CA ALA A 65 -8.89 -4.88 -10.66
C ALA A 65 -7.77 -4.62 -11.70
N TYR A 66 -7.60 -3.36 -12.13
CA TYR A 66 -6.51 -2.99 -13.03
C TYR A 66 -5.13 -3.27 -12.41
N LEU A 67 -4.93 -2.96 -11.12
CA LEU A 67 -3.68 -3.24 -10.43
C LEU A 67 -3.42 -4.75 -10.29
N ALA A 68 -4.45 -5.53 -9.95
CA ALA A 68 -4.37 -6.98 -9.81
C ALA A 68 -4.04 -7.66 -11.14
N GLU A 69 -4.73 -7.28 -12.22
CA GLU A 69 -4.48 -7.79 -13.57
C GLU A 69 -3.06 -7.45 -14.05
N THR A 70 -2.64 -6.20 -13.85
CA THR A 70 -1.27 -5.75 -14.19
C THR A 70 -0.22 -6.54 -13.41
N ALA A 71 -0.42 -6.74 -12.11
CA ALA A 71 0.49 -7.50 -11.26
C ALA A 71 0.53 -8.99 -11.67
N ALA A 72 -0.61 -9.61 -11.92
CA ALA A 72 -0.70 -11.00 -12.37
C ALA A 72 0.03 -11.23 -13.70
N THR A 73 -0.19 -10.34 -14.68
CA THR A 73 0.44 -10.43 -16.01
C THR A 73 1.97 -10.34 -15.95
N ASN A 74 2.52 -9.61 -14.97
CA ASN A 74 3.94 -9.36 -14.84
C ASN A 74 4.61 -10.15 -13.69
N ASP A 75 3.92 -11.14 -13.13
CA ASP A 75 4.41 -11.95 -11.99
C ASP A 75 4.80 -11.11 -10.76
N CYS A 76 4.14 -9.96 -10.56
CA CYS A 76 4.35 -9.09 -9.41
C CYS A 76 3.47 -9.48 -8.22
N ALA A 77 3.95 -9.22 -7.00
CA ALA A 77 3.12 -9.17 -5.81
C ALA A 77 2.53 -7.76 -5.61
N ILE A 78 1.50 -7.65 -4.77
CA ILE A 78 0.93 -6.38 -4.35
C ILE A 78 1.18 -6.15 -2.85
N ARG A 79 1.43 -4.90 -2.44
CA ARG A 79 1.33 -4.47 -1.05
C ARG A 79 0.26 -3.41 -0.92
N ILE A 80 -0.78 -3.71 -0.15
CA ILE A 80 -1.76 -2.75 0.34
C ILE A 80 -1.07 -1.96 1.46
N GLY A 81 -0.84 -0.66 1.24
CA GLY A 81 -0.07 0.16 2.18
C GLY A 81 -0.92 1.28 2.77
N VAL A 82 -1.49 1.06 3.96
CA VAL A 82 -2.31 2.05 4.67
C VAL A 82 -1.45 2.79 5.69
N ASN A 83 -1.50 4.12 5.65
CA ASN A 83 -0.87 4.99 6.64
C ASN A 83 -1.96 5.81 7.35
N CYS A 84 -1.81 6.07 8.65
CA CYS A 84 -2.78 6.84 9.43
C CYS A 84 -3.11 8.22 8.85
N GLY A 85 -2.13 8.89 8.25
CA GLY A 85 -2.31 10.23 7.66
C GLY A 85 -2.93 10.27 6.27
N SER A 86 -3.26 9.11 5.68
CA SER A 86 -3.77 9.02 4.30
C SER A 86 -4.83 7.94 4.13
N VAL A 87 -5.66 7.76 5.15
CA VAL A 87 -6.86 6.92 5.06
C VAL A 87 -7.93 7.68 4.28
N ASP A 88 -8.73 6.94 3.53
CA ASP A 88 -9.88 7.45 2.81
C ASP A 88 -10.82 8.27 3.72
N PRO A 89 -11.21 9.49 3.33
CA PRO A 89 -12.12 10.33 4.09
C PRO A 89 -13.44 9.64 4.45
N ASP A 90 -14.02 8.88 3.54
CA ASP A 90 -15.30 8.16 3.78
C ASP A 90 -15.15 7.12 4.89
N LYS A 91 -13.96 6.55 5.06
CA LYS A 91 -13.67 5.64 6.18
C LYS A 91 -13.46 6.41 7.48
N LEU A 92 -12.77 7.55 7.42
CA LEU A 92 -12.56 8.38 8.61
C LEU A 92 -13.88 8.86 9.22
N GLU A 93 -14.86 9.22 8.40
CA GLU A 93 -16.18 9.68 8.85
C GLU A 93 -17.01 8.59 9.56
N GLN A 94 -16.69 7.30 9.38
CA GLN A 94 -17.41 6.18 9.98
C GLN A 94 -16.99 5.90 11.44
N PHE A 95 -15.91 6.53 11.91
CA PHE A 95 -15.33 6.25 13.23
C PHE A 95 -15.13 7.55 14.04
N PRO A 96 -15.03 7.45 15.38
CA PRO A 96 -14.69 8.60 16.22
C PRO A 96 -13.38 9.25 15.79
N ALA A 97 -13.29 10.58 15.88
CA ALA A 97 -12.12 11.35 15.41
C ALA A 97 -10.81 11.04 16.17
N ASP A 98 -10.90 10.47 17.36
CA ASP A 98 -9.77 10.01 18.18
C ASP A 98 -9.34 8.56 17.91
N ASP A 99 -10.13 7.81 17.13
CA ASP A 99 -9.79 6.44 16.71
C ASP A 99 -9.07 6.44 15.34
N SER A 100 -7.76 6.47 15.36
CA SER A 100 -6.95 6.39 14.13
C SER A 100 -6.71 4.96 13.64
N ILE A 101 -7.00 3.94 14.46
CA ILE A 101 -6.71 2.54 14.13
C ILE A 101 -7.86 1.90 13.35
N SER A 102 -9.10 2.06 13.78
CA SER A 102 -10.24 1.39 13.14
C SER A 102 -10.45 1.81 11.68
N PRO A 103 -10.29 3.09 11.28
CA PRO A 103 -10.33 3.46 9.86
C PRO A 103 -9.24 2.79 9.01
N MET A 104 -8.01 2.68 9.54
CA MET A 104 -6.92 1.97 8.85
C MET A 104 -7.24 0.49 8.65
N LEU A 105 -7.76 -0.16 9.69
CA LEU A 105 -8.18 -1.57 9.62
C LEU A 105 -9.29 -1.77 8.60
N ALA A 106 -10.34 -0.94 8.65
CA ALA A 106 -11.45 -1.02 7.70
C ALA A 106 -10.99 -0.85 6.25
N SER A 107 -10.11 0.11 5.99
CA SER A 107 -9.51 0.32 4.67
C SER A 107 -8.70 -0.87 4.21
N ALA A 108 -7.85 -1.44 5.08
CA ALA A 108 -7.03 -2.59 4.72
C ALA A 108 -7.87 -3.85 4.44
N LEU A 109 -8.87 -4.12 5.27
CA LEU A 109 -9.76 -5.28 5.13
C LEU A 109 -10.57 -5.20 3.84
N GLU A 110 -11.16 -4.05 3.52
CA GLU A 110 -11.89 -3.84 2.27
C GLU A 110 -11.02 -4.13 1.04
N HIS A 111 -9.77 -3.64 1.04
CA HIS A 111 -8.86 -3.88 -0.07
C HIS A 111 -8.36 -5.33 -0.14
N CYS A 112 -8.28 -6.04 0.99
CA CYS A 112 -8.06 -7.49 0.99
C CYS A 112 -9.24 -8.21 0.34
N GLU A 113 -10.47 -7.89 0.73
CA GLU A 113 -11.69 -8.46 0.15
C GLU A 113 -11.78 -8.21 -1.36
N LEU A 114 -11.42 -7.01 -1.82
CA LEU A 114 -11.38 -6.70 -3.25
C LEU A 114 -10.39 -7.56 -4.02
N LEU A 115 -9.19 -7.82 -3.48
CA LEU A 115 -8.18 -8.68 -4.12
C LEU A 115 -8.61 -10.15 -4.08
N ASP A 116 -9.17 -10.61 -2.95
CA ASP A 116 -9.69 -11.98 -2.80
C ASP A 116 -10.82 -12.26 -3.80
N ASP A 117 -11.78 -11.33 -3.94
CA ASP A 117 -12.88 -11.40 -4.92
C ASP A 117 -12.37 -11.47 -6.37
N LEU A 118 -11.21 -10.87 -6.64
CA LEU A 118 -10.56 -10.91 -7.95
C LEU A 118 -9.69 -12.16 -8.13
N GLY A 119 -9.58 -13.01 -7.12
CA GLY A 119 -8.74 -14.21 -7.14
C GLY A 119 -7.23 -13.91 -7.11
N PHE A 120 -6.82 -12.74 -6.60
CA PHE A 120 -5.43 -12.35 -6.51
C PHE A 120 -4.87 -12.60 -5.12
N GLU A 121 -4.06 -13.66 -4.95
CA GLU A 121 -3.57 -14.14 -3.65
C GLU A 121 -2.18 -13.63 -3.26
N ARG A 122 -1.41 -13.07 -4.20
CA ARG A 122 -0.01 -12.67 -3.97
C ARG A 122 0.11 -11.26 -3.42
N TYR A 123 -0.45 -11.03 -2.24
CA TYR A 123 -0.37 -9.72 -1.61
C TYR A 123 0.03 -9.78 -0.13
N CYS A 124 0.41 -8.63 0.40
CA CYS A 124 0.65 -8.41 1.82
C CYS A 124 0.10 -7.03 2.21
N VAL A 125 -0.05 -6.81 3.52
CA VAL A 125 -0.57 -5.55 4.08
C VAL A 125 0.49 -4.85 4.93
N SER A 126 0.50 -3.53 4.90
CA SER A 126 1.22 -2.71 5.88
C SER A 126 0.28 -1.66 6.48
N LEU A 127 0.22 -1.63 7.80
CA LEU A 127 -0.51 -0.66 8.61
C LEU A 127 0.51 0.16 9.39
N LYS A 128 0.62 1.45 9.07
CA LYS A 128 1.67 2.31 9.62
C LYS A 128 1.11 3.56 10.27
N ASP A 129 1.66 3.87 11.44
CA ASP A 129 1.43 5.09 12.19
C ASP A 129 2.79 5.66 12.63
N SER A 130 2.84 6.91 13.07
CA SER A 130 4.01 7.53 13.67
C SER A 130 4.21 7.13 15.16
N ASP A 131 3.16 6.59 15.78
CA ASP A 131 3.21 6.00 17.12
C ASP A 131 3.42 4.48 17.03
N PRO A 132 4.56 3.95 17.53
CA PRO A 132 4.83 2.52 17.52
C PRO A 132 3.77 1.67 18.24
N ASN A 133 3.16 2.19 19.31
CA ASN A 133 2.12 1.45 20.04
C ASN A 133 0.87 1.25 19.16
N LYS A 134 0.49 2.28 18.42
CA LYS A 134 -0.61 2.17 17.45
C LYS A 134 -0.27 1.22 16.30
N VAL A 135 0.98 1.20 15.83
CA VAL A 135 1.45 0.23 14.83
C VAL A 135 1.30 -1.19 15.36
N ILE A 136 1.74 -1.46 16.60
CA ILE A 136 1.62 -2.77 17.23
C ILE A 136 0.15 -3.18 17.33
N GLU A 137 -0.70 -2.32 17.88
CA GLU A 137 -2.12 -2.60 18.05
C GLU A 137 -2.83 -2.84 16.71
N ALA A 138 -2.62 -1.98 15.71
CA ALA A 138 -3.24 -2.11 14.39
C ALA A 138 -2.86 -3.44 13.71
N ASN A 139 -1.58 -3.81 13.76
CA ASN A 139 -1.11 -5.05 13.15
C ASN A 139 -1.59 -6.29 13.93
N GLN A 140 -1.67 -6.25 15.26
CA GLN A 140 -2.24 -7.34 16.05
C GLN A 140 -3.73 -7.53 15.77
N ARG A 141 -4.52 -6.44 15.70
CA ARG A 141 -5.95 -6.48 15.39
C ARG A 141 -6.20 -6.97 13.96
N PHE A 142 -5.35 -6.61 13.01
CA PHE A 142 -5.42 -7.11 11.64
C PHE A 142 -5.09 -8.61 11.58
N ALA A 143 -3.99 -9.04 12.18
CA ALA A 143 -3.57 -10.45 12.18
C ALA A 143 -4.58 -11.38 12.85
N ALA A 144 -5.34 -10.89 13.84
CA ALA A 144 -6.43 -11.64 14.46
C ALA A 144 -7.61 -11.89 13.49
N GLN A 145 -7.84 -11.00 12.53
CA GLN A 145 -8.93 -11.11 11.55
C GLN A 145 -8.48 -11.81 10.25
N ARG A 146 -7.21 -11.57 9.85
CA ARG A 146 -6.62 -12.11 8.62
C ARG A 146 -5.24 -12.74 8.93
N PRO A 147 -5.23 -13.88 9.62
CA PRO A 147 -3.98 -14.60 9.94
C PRO A 147 -3.30 -15.20 8.70
N ASP A 148 -4.02 -15.30 7.60
CA ASP A 148 -3.59 -15.79 6.29
C ASP A 148 -2.76 -14.76 5.50
N VAL A 149 -2.91 -13.46 5.81
CA VAL A 149 -2.29 -12.37 5.04
C VAL A 149 -0.96 -11.94 5.67
N PRO A 150 0.16 -12.01 4.93
CA PRO A 150 1.45 -11.55 5.42
C PRO A 150 1.46 -10.05 5.74
N LEU A 151 2.15 -9.68 6.82
CA LEU A 151 2.34 -8.30 7.23
C LEU A 151 3.73 -7.77 6.84
N HIS A 152 3.75 -6.52 6.40
CA HIS A 152 4.97 -5.73 6.24
C HIS A 152 5.01 -4.67 7.33
N LEU A 153 5.80 -4.90 8.37
CA LEU A 153 5.87 -4.03 9.55
C LEU A 153 6.73 -2.79 9.30
N GLY A 154 6.37 -1.69 9.95
CA GLY A 154 7.15 -0.46 9.92
C GLY A 154 6.39 0.72 10.52
N VAL A 155 7.15 1.72 10.93
CA VAL A 155 6.65 3.03 11.39
C VAL A 155 6.74 4.02 10.23
N THR A 156 5.81 4.96 10.12
CA THR A 156 5.87 6.08 9.18
C THR A 156 6.13 7.38 9.95
N GLU A 157 6.82 8.35 9.32
CA GLU A 157 7.07 9.65 9.95
C GLU A 157 7.66 9.56 11.37
N ALA A 158 8.60 8.64 11.54
CA ALA A 158 9.18 8.30 12.86
C ALA A 158 9.95 9.44 13.51
N GLY A 159 10.31 10.49 12.76
CA GLY A 159 11.08 11.63 13.23
C GLY A 159 12.56 11.55 12.90
N MET A 160 13.30 12.56 13.35
CA MET A 160 14.75 12.65 13.16
C MET A 160 15.51 11.74 14.14
N PRO A 161 16.76 11.33 13.80
CA PRO A 161 17.63 10.64 14.75
C PRO A 161 17.90 11.49 16.02
N PRO A 162 18.02 10.89 17.21
CA PRO A 162 17.98 9.43 17.46
C PRO A 162 16.57 8.85 17.58
N ASP A 163 15.56 9.67 17.81
CA ASP A 163 14.20 9.22 18.16
C ASP A 163 13.56 8.38 17.06
N GLY A 164 13.73 8.78 15.81
CA GLY A 164 13.21 8.02 14.67
C GLY A 164 13.83 6.63 14.55
N ILE A 165 15.11 6.47 14.91
CA ILE A 165 15.80 5.17 14.92
C ILE A 165 15.26 4.27 16.02
N ILE A 166 14.98 4.85 17.21
CA ILE A 166 14.47 4.08 18.36
C ILE A 166 13.04 3.58 18.10
N LYS A 167 12.23 4.36 17.39
CA LYS A 167 10.84 4.01 17.07
C LYS A 167 10.72 2.95 15.99
N THR A 168 11.71 2.83 15.12
CA THR A 168 11.69 1.92 13.96
C THR A 168 12.32 0.57 14.31
#